data_62c822a7feb9cc9ba34880ef5805dd37
#
_entry.id   62c822a7feb9cc9ba34880ef5805dd37
#
_cell.length_a   1.000
_cell.length_b   1.000
_cell.length_c   1.000
_cell.angle_alpha   90.00
_cell.angle_beta   90.00
_cell.angle_gamma   90.00
#
_symmetry.space_group_name_H-M   'P 1'
#
loop_
_entity.id
_entity.type
_entity.pdbx_description
1 polymer ?
#
loop_
_entity_poly.entity_id
_entity_poly.type
_entity_poly.pdbx_seq_one_letter_code
_entity_poly.pdbx_strand_id
1 'polypeptide(L)'
;MIACVVITSFLGCLVTVPLFFRYAYFLDLTAAKRIGLFFVALLLGCLPLLSDFSLEPVFGRAYPAWRATVWFLYVFCIILLTFTVLRDVVWAVLYKAGVAVSLFEKQWVIRLNAVTAVLALAASFSAMHSGLKIPEVKTVSIASDKIQEPQDVVLLSDLHIHRTISPAKIKGIVERANALNPDVILLDGDILDDDVEKIKPITELLKGLKAKKGIFFVTGNHEFYVGYKETVAALKAAGFTFLENSGESVGGGLYVAGVPDVSGKRYGLDLNAEKAFEKASDSDFKLLMSHTPADFKAVDLTVSGHTHGGQIFPFHILVKLANKYLAGGYDGVYVTRGAGQWGPQMRFLAPSEITFIQLLPKGQKVMNITPVFPVGEPNPYGKFFTGKTYLTRLNAYDETFKTSLGNVTFEPAARTNWHKHTGGQILLVTAGEGRYQERGKPVQKLNAGDVVRIAPNVEHWHGAAPNSWFSHIAVETNPDINVNTWLEPVSDEEYK
;
A
#
# COMPACT_ATOMS: atom_id res chain seq x y z
N MET A 1 -7.08 -12.54 -22.90
CA MET A 1 -5.92 -13.31 -22.42
C MET A 1 -4.89 -13.60 -23.50
N ILE A 2 -5.18 -14.36 -24.57
CA ILE A 2 -4.20 -14.72 -25.64
C ILE A 2 -3.45 -13.50 -26.21
N ALA A 3 -4.16 -12.42 -26.53
CA ALA A 3 -3.53 -11.19 -27.08
C ALA A 3 -2.49 -10.58 -26.12
N CYS A 4 -2.78 -10.54 -24.81
CA CYS A 4 -1.85 -10.02 -23.81
C CYS A 4 -0.58 -10.88 -23.75
N VAL A 5 -0.70 -12.20 -23.80
CA VAL A 5 0.42 -13.15 -23.76
C VAL A 5 1.30 -13.01 -25.00
N VAL A 6 0.68 -12.86 -26.19
CA VAL A 6 1.41 -12.63 -27.44
C VAL A 6 2.18 -11.31 -27.41
N ILE A 7 1.53 -10.23 -26.95
CA ILE A 7 2.17 -8.90 -26.81
C ILE A 7 3.33 -8.98 -25.81
N THR A 8 3.14 -9.61 -24.64
CA THR A 8 4.17 -9.75 -23.62
C THR A 8 5.37 -10.55 -24.16
N SER A 9 5.13 -11.60 -24.94
CA SER A 9 6.19 -12.39 -25.55
C SER A 9 6.92 -11.64 -26.66
N PHE A 10 6.21 -10.87 -27.48
CA PHE A 10 6.84 -9.99 -28.47
C PHE A 10 7.75 -8.95 -27.79
N LEU A 11 7.25 -8.29 -26.74
CA LEU A 11 8.08 -7.37 -25.92
C LEU A 11 9.27 -8.10 -25.30
N GLY A 12 9.09 -9.35 -24.85
CA GLY A 12 10.18 -10.19 -24.37
C GLY A 12 11.27 -10.42 -25.41
N CYS A 13 10.93 -10.70 -26.66
CA CYS A 13 11.90 -10.82 -27.74
C CYS A 13 12.63 -9.50 -28.02
N LEU A 14 11.96 -8.35 -27.93
CA LEU A 14 12.58 -7.04 -28.03
C LEU A 14 13.58 -6.76 -26.91
N VAL A 15 13.44 -7.43 -25.77
CA VAL A 15 14.38 -7.36 -24.64
C VAL A 15 15.55 -8.33 -24.83
N THR A 16 15.25 -9.61 -25.07
CA THR A 16 16.25 -10.69 -25.02
C THR A 16 17.18 -10.71 -26.23
N VAL A 17 16.69 -10.33 -27.42
CA VAL A 17 17.51 -10.31 -28.64
C VAL A 17 18.61 -9.24 -28.57
N PRO A 18 18.37 -7.97 -28.23
CA PRO A 18 19.45 -6.99 -28.03
C PRO A 18 20.45 -7.40 -26.95
N LEU A 19 19.95 -7.99 -25.83
CA LEU A 19 20.82 -8.53 -24.78
C LEU A 19 21.76 -9.60 -25.32
N PHE A 20 21.21 -10.54 -26.10
CA PHE A 20 22.03 -11.57 -26.75
C PHE A 20 23.17 -10.92 -27.58
N PHE A 21 22.87 -9.99 -28.49
CA PHE A 21 23.85 -9.33 -29.29
C PHE A 21 24.89 -8.56 -28.45
N ARG A 22 24.43 -7.84 -27.41
CA ARG A 22 25.30 -7.05 -26.55
C ARG A 22 26.25 -7.90 -25.70
N TYR A 23 25.84 -9.07 -25.24
CA TYR A 23 26.63 -9.96 -24.40
C TYR A 23 27.46 -10.96 -25.20
N ALA A 24 26.95 -11.44 -26.33
CA ALA A 24 27.65 -12.41 -27.17
C ALA A 24 28.67 -11.77 -28.14
N TYR A 25 28.56 -10.46 -28.41
CA TYR A 25 29.42 -9.77 -29.39
C TYR A 25 30.93 -9.93 -29.13
N PHE A 26 31.35 -9.84 -27.88
CA PHE A 26 32.74 -9.90 -27.45
C PHE A 26 33.20 -11.33 -27.10
N LEU A 27 32.35 -12.32 -27.23
CA LEU A 27 32.72 -13.71 -27.04
C LEU A 27 33.21 -14.29 -28.35
N ASP A 28 34.31 -15.07 -28.27
CA ASP A 28 34.89 -15.76 -29.46
C ASP A 28 34.07 -17.02 -29.76
N LEU A 29 32.85 -16.81 -30.28
CA LEU A 29 31.91 -17.88 -30.58
C LEU A 29 31.92 -18.24 -32.07
N THR A 30 31.85 -19.53 -32.36
CA THR A 30 31.60 -20.02 -33.73
C THR A 30 30.22 -19.58 -34.22
N ALA A 31 30.00 -19.52 -35.51
CA ALA A 31 28.71 -19.18 -36.11
C ALA A 31 27.57 -20.06 -35.56
N ALA A 32 27.79 -21.37 -35.43
CA ALA A 32 26.81 -22.30 -34.89
C ALA A 32 26.43 -21.99 -33.44
N LYS A 33 27.40 -21.63 -32.59
CA LYS A 33 27.12 -21.20 -31.19
C LYS A 33 26.34 -19.89 -31.12
N ARG A 34 26.64 -18.92 -32.01
CA ARG A 34 25.89 -17.66 -32.09
C ARG A 34 24.46 -17.89 -32.53
N ILE A 35 24.22 -18.74 -33.52
CA ILE A 35 22.86 -19.12 -33.94
C ILE A 35 22.12 -19.82 -32.82
N GLY A 36 22.75 -20.79 -32.13
CA GLY A 36 22.13 -21.47 -30.98
C GLY A 36 21.73 -20.51 -29.86
N LEU A 37 22.62 -19.57 -29.50
CA LEU A 37 22.33 -18.56 -28.49
C LEU A 37 21.22 -17.58 -28.91
N PHE A 38 21.11 -17.25 -30.19
CA PHE A 38 20.01 -16.44 -30.72
C PHE A 38 18.66 -17.14 -30.53
N PHE A 39 18.58 -18.44 -30.84
CA PHE A 39 17.35 -19.21 -30.56
C PHE A 39 17.04 -19.31 -29.06
N VAL A 40 18.06 -19.42 -28.18
CA VAL A 40 17.87 -19.34 -26.73
C VAL A 40 17.30 -17.95 -26.34
N ALA A 41 17.80 -16.85 -26.90
CA ALA A 41 17.27 -15.52 -26.64
C ALA A 41 15.80 -15.39 -27.07
N LEU A 42 15.42 -15.93 -28.24
CA LEU A 42 14.04 -15.96 -28.69
C LEU A 42 13.16 -16.78 -27.73
N LEU A 43 13.63 -17.97 -27.32
CA LEU A 43 12.92 -18.80 -26.36
C LEU A 43 12.69 -18.08 -25.04
N LEU A 44 13.71 -17.41 -24.52
CA LEU A 44 13.59 -16.61 -23.29
C LEU A 44 12.58 -15.45 -23.46
N GLY A 45 12.53 -14.81 -24.61
CA GLY A 45 11.54 -13.79 -24.92
C GLY A 45 10.12 -14.34 -24.97
N CYS A 46 9.96 -15.59 -25.42
CA CYS A 46 8.67 -16.28 -25.50
C CYS A 46 8.25 -17.00 -24.20
N LEU A 47 9.01 -16.88 -23.11
CA LEU A 47 8.69 -17.54 -21.83
C LEU A 47 7.27 -17.24 -21.32
N PRO A 48 6.68 -16.02 -21.45
CA PRO A 48 5.30 -15.78 -21.06
C PRO A 48 4.30 -16.72 -21.73
N LEU A 49 4.49 -17.03 -23.02
CA LEU A 49 3.65 -18.02 -23.71
C LEU A 49 3.71 -19.39 -23.02
N LEU A 50 4.88 -19.81 -22.56
CA LEU A 50 5.07 -21.09 -21.88
C LEU A 50 4.50 -21.11 -20.47
N SER A 51 4.32 -19.95 -19.82
CA SER A 51 3.73 -19.86 -18.48
C SER A 51 2.21 -19.97 -18.50
N ASP A 52 1.57 -19.48 -19.58
CA ASP A 52 0.14 -19.35 -19.66
C ASP A 52 -0.54 -20.49 -20.46
N PHE A 53 0.21 -21.21 -21.31
CA PHE A 53 -0.24 -22.51 -21.76
C PHE A 53 -0.33 -23.43 -20.56
N SER A 54 -1.52 -24.03 -20.35
CA SER A 54 -1.81 -24.89 -19.19
C SER A 54 -0.91 -26.11 -19.16
N LEU A 55 0.37 -25.92 -18.78
CA LEU A 55 1.34 -26.99 -18.56
C LEU A 55 1.16 -27.64 -17.18
N GLU A 56 0.13 -27.25 -16.44
CA GLU A 56 -0.23 -27.86 -15.16
C GLU A 56 -0.39 -29.40 -15.27
N PRO A 57 -1.04 -29.97 -16.31
CA PRO A 57 -1.12 -31.42 -16.46
C PRO A 57 0.25 -32.09 -16.63
N VAL A 58 1.24 -31.35 -17.15
CA VAL A 58 2.62 -31.86 -17.36
C VAL A 58 3.43 -31.78 -16.07
N PHE A 59 3.34 -30.65 -15.35
CA PHE A 59 4.16 -30.38 -14.18
C PHE A 59 3.49 -30.73 -12.85
N GLY A 60 2.16 -30.92 -12.81
CA GLY A 60 1.43 -31.26 -11.60
C GLY A 60 1.78 -30.33 -10.43
N ARG A 61 2.22 -30.92 -9.30
CA ARG A 61 2.61 -30.15 -8.10
C ARG A 61 3.80 -29.22 -8.31
N ALA A 62 4.61 -29.40 -9.35
CA ALA A 62 5.76 -28.54 -9.66
C ALA A 62 5.36 -27.31 -10.50
N TYR A 63 4.11 -27.23 -10.99
CA TYR A 63 3.66 -26.13 -11.84
C TYR A 63 3.86 -24.71 -11.22
N PRO A 64 3.56 -24.47 -9.93
CA PRO A 64 3.82 -23.16 -9.34
C PRO A 64 5.30 -22.75 -9.37
N ALA A 65 6.20 -23.70 -9.10
CA ALA A 65 7.64 -23.45 -9.15
C ALA A 65 8.13 -23.22 -10.59
N TRP A 66 7.62 -23.99 -11.55
CA TRP A 66 7.87 -23.78 -12.97
C TRP A 66 7.46 -22.36 -13.39
N ARG A 67 6.21 -21.98 -13.13
CA ARG A 67 5.69 -20.66 -13.46
C ARG A 67 6.51 -19.53 -12.83
N ALA A 68 6.86 -19.65 -11.55
CA ALA A 68 7.71 -18.68 -10.86
C ALA A 68 9.10 -18.57 -11.50
N THR A 69 9.72 -19.68 -11.91
CA THR A 69 11.04 -19.70 -12.57
C THR A 69 10.98 -19.01 -13.93
N VAL A 70 9.96 -19.31 -14.73
CA VAL A 70 9.76 -18.69 -16.06
C VAL A 70 9.62 -17.18 -15.93
N TRP A 71 8.76 -16.69 -15.04
CA TRP A 71 8.58 -15.26 -14.81
C TRP A 71 9.82 -14.60 -14.19
N PHE A 72 10.55 -15.28 -13.32
CA PHE A 72 11.81 -14.78 -12.77
C PHE A 72 12.84 -14.54 -13.88
N LEU A 73 13.03 -15.52 -14.78
CA LEU A 73 13.97 -15.39 -15.90
C LEU A 73 13.56 -14.25 -16.85
N TYR A 74 12.26 -14.11 -17.13
CA TYR A 74 11.75 -13.05 -17.97
C TYR A 74 12.03 -11.66 -17.35
N VAL A 75 11.70 -11.46 -16.08
CA VAL A 75 11.95 -10.20 -15.37
C VAL A 75 13.43 -9.92 -15.22
N PHE A 76 14.24 -10.95 -14.97
CA PHE A 76 15.70 -10.82 -14.96
C PHE A 76 16.24 -10.25 -16.28
N CYS A 77 15.74 -10.74 -17.42
CA CYS A 77 16.14 -10.20 -18.73
C CYS A 77 15.75 -8.72 -18.89
N ILE A 78 14.57 -8.31 -18.42
CA ILE A 78 14.11 -6.91 -18.43
C ILE A 78 15.02 -6.03 -17.59
N ILE A 79 15.30 -6.43 -16.35
CA ILE A 79 16.19 -5.67 -15.44
C ILE A 79 17.61 -5.63 -15.99
N LEU A 80 18.10 -6.73 -16.55
CA LEU A 80 19.42 -6.82 -17.15
C LEU A 80 19.57 -5.87 -18.35
N LEU A 81 18.58 -5.84 -19.26
CA LEU A 81 18.58 -4.87 -20.37
C LEU A 81 18.58 -3.44 -19.84
N THR A 82 17.71 -3.15 -18.87
CA THR A 82 17.60 -1.81 -18.27
C THR A 82 18.94 -1.36 -17.71
N PHE A 83 19.58 -2.19 -16.88
CA PHE A 83 20.87 -1.86 -16.28
C PHE A 83 21.98 -1.75 -17.34
N THR A 84 21.92 -2.58 -18.38
CA THR A 84 22.86 -2.52 -19.49
C THR A 84 22.74 -1.19 -20.24
N VAL A 85 21.53 -0.77 -20.58
CA VAL A 85 21.28 0.51 -21.28
C VAL A 85 21.71 1.69 -20.40
N LEU A 86 21.30 1.73 -19.13
CA LEU A 86 21.70 2.80 -18.20
C LEU A 86 23.22 2.88 -18.06
N ARG A 87 23.88 1.75 -17.86
CA ARG A 87 25.34 1.66 -17.79
C ARG A 87 26.00 2.18 -19.06
N ASP A 88 25.54 1.72 -20.22
CA ASP A 88 26.15 2.10 -21.51
C ASP A 88 25.97 3.59 -21.80
N VAL A 89 24.83 4.20 -21.41
CA VAL A 89 24.61 5.65 -21.50
C VAL A 89 25.60 6.40 -20.58
N VAL A 90 25.71 6.01 -19.32
CA VAL A 90 26.65 6.63 -18.37
C VAL A 90 28.08 6.49 -18.86
N TRP A 91 28.46 5.31 -19.34
CA TRP A 91 29.81 5.06 -19.87
C TRP A 91 30.10 5.91 -21.11
N ALA A 92 29.15 6.07 -22.03
CA ALA A 92 29.29 6.91 -23.19
C ALA A 92 29.53 8.40 -22.84
N VAL A 93 28.87 8.88 -21.80
CA VAL A 93 29.08 10.25 -21.26
C VAL A 93 30.51 10.37 -20.69
N LEU A 94 30.93 9.42 -19.85
CA LEU A 94 32.27 9.40 -19.25
C LEU A 94 33.40 9.28 -20.32
N TYR A 95 33.17 8.51 -21.38
CA TYR A 95 34.08 8.39 -22.48
C TYR A 95 34.23 9.73 -23.22
N LYS A 96 33.11 10.40 -23.54
CA LYS A 96 33.16 11.74 -24.17
C LYS A 96 33.84 12.79 -23.28
N ALA A 97 33.74 12.65 -21.97
CA ALA A 97 34.42 13.52 -21.01
C ALA A 97 35.90 13.17 -20.80
N GLY A 98 36.46 12.18 -21.51
CA GLY A 98 37.85 11.74 -21.37
C GLY A 98 38.17 10.98 -20.09
N VAL A 99 37.16 10.55 -19.32
CA VAL A 99 37.32 9.87 -18.01
C VAL A 99 37.35 8.35 -18.16
N ALA A 100 36.71 7.80 -19.20
CA ALA A 100 36.58 6.37 -19.40
C ALA A 100 37.16 5.90 -20.71
N VAL A 101 37.55 4.61 -20.78
CA VAL A 101 38.01 3.95 -22.01
C VAL A 101 36.83 3.65 -22.94
N SER A 102 37.17 3.34 -24.23
CA SER A 102 36.15 3.00 -25.23
C SER A 102 35.24 1.85 -24.78
N LEU A 103 33.91 1.98 -25.02
CA LEU A 103 32.92 0.91 -24.82
C LEU A 103 33.20 -0.34 -25.68
N PHE A 104 34.09 -0.27 -26.64
CA PHE A 104 34.48 -1.39 -27.52
C PHE A 104 35.73 -2.12 -27.05
N GLU A 105 36.36 -1.70 -25.96
CA GLU A 105 37.51 -2.41 -25.41
C GLU A 105 37.04 -3.71 -24.72
N LYS A 106 37.37 -4.84 -25.35
CA LYS A 106 36.86 -6.20 -25.04
C LYS A 106 36.92 -6.54 -23.55
N GLN A 107 38.04 -6.31 -22.89
CA GLN A 107 38.24 -6.72 -21.50
C GLN A 107 37.31 -5.96 -20.52
N TRP A 108 37.20 -4.64 -20.72
CA TRP A 108 36.33 -3.82 -19.88
C TRP A 108 34.86 -4.15 -20.08
N VAL A 109 34.44 -4.37 -21.33
CA VAL A 109 33.06 -4.74 -21.62
C VAL A 109 32.67 -6.08 -20.99
N ILE A 110 33.55 -7.08 -21.04
CA ILE A 110 33.30 -8.37 -20.42
C ILE A 110 33.12 -8.23 -18.89
N ARG A 111 34.05 -7.48 -18.25
CA ARG A 111 33.95 -7.22 -16.79
C ARG A 111 32.67 -6.47 -16.41
N LEU A 112 32.34 -5.41 -17.15
CA LEU A 112 31.14 -4.62 -16.95
C LEU A 112 29.88 -5.45 -17.16
N ASN A 113 29.84 -6.31 -18.19
CA ASN A 113 28.74 -7.23 -18.41
C ASN A 113 28.56 -8.18 -17.23
N ALA A 114 29.62 -8.76 -16.69
CA ALA A 114 29.58 -9.63 -15.54
C ALA A 114 29.03 -8.92 -14.29
N VAL A 115 29.55 -7.73 -13.97
CA VAL A 115 29.08 -6.92 -12.85
C VAL A 115 27.60 -6.54 -13.03
N THR A 116 27.21 -6.10 -14.24
CA THR A 116 25.81 -5.74 -14.54
C THR A 116 24.89 -6.94 -14.36
N ALA A 117 25.30 -8.14 -14.79
CA ALA A 117 24.50 -9.36 -14.63
C ALA A 117 24.31 -9.72 -13.15
N VAL A 118 25.35 -9.61 -12.33
CA VAL A 118 25.27 -9.84 -10.87
C VAL A 118 24.32 -8.84 -10.21
N LEU A 119 24.43 -7.55 -10.54
CA LEU A 119 23.54 -6.52 -10.01
C LEU A 119 22.09 -6.75 -10.45
N ALA A 120 21.87 -7.11 -11.72
CA ALA A 120 20.53 -7.43 -12.22
C ALA A 120 19.93 -8.66 -11.52
N LEU A 121 20.75 -9.68 -11.25
CA LEU A 121 20.30 -10.85 -10.50
C LEU A 121 19.89 -10.51 -9.07
N ALA A 122 20.71 -9.72 -8.37
CA ALA A 122 20.39 -9.24 -7.02
C ALA A 122 19.10 -8.40 -7.00
N ALA A 123 18.94 -7.50 -7.99
CA ALA A 123 17.73 -6.69 -8.16
C ALA A 123 16.49 -7.57 -8.45
N SER A 124 16.64 -8.66 -9.21
CA SER A 124 15.56 -9.60 -9.50
C SER A 124 15.11 -10.38 -8.26
N PHE A 125 16.04 -10.80 -7.41
CA PHE A 125 15.70 -11.40 -6.11
C PHE A 125 15.01 -10.39 -5.18
N SER A 126 15.47 -9.13 -5.16
CA SER A 126 14.82 -8.05 -4.42
C SER A 126 13.39 -7.80 -4.94
N ALA A 127 13.19 -7.80 -6.26
CA ALA A 127 11.89 -7.66 -6.89
C ALA A 127 10.94 -8.82 -6.53
N MET A 128 11.45 -10.04 -6.51
CA MET A 128 10.69 -11.22 -6.10
C MET A 128 10.31 -11.14 -4.61
N HIS A 129 11.26 -10.80 -3.75
CA HIS A 129 10.99 -10.60 -2.32
C HIS A 129 9.91 -9.52 -2.10
N SER A 130 10.01 -8.38 -2.80
CA SER A 130 9.02 -7.31 -2.74
C SER A 130 7.63 -7.75 -3.21
N GLY A 131 7.57 -8.58 -4.27
CA GLY A 131 6.30 -9.12 -4.78
C GLY A 131 5.65 -10.14 -3.85
N LEU A 132 6.43 -10.94 -3.13
CA LEU A 132 5.93 -11.98 -2.23
C LEU A 132 5.51 -11.44 -0.86
N LYS A 133 5.99 -10.28 -0.44
CA LYS A 133 5.60 -9.65 0.82
C LYS A 133 4.09 -9.39 0.90
N ILE A 134 3.56 -9.41 2.13
CA ILE A 134 2.26 -8.82 2.42
C ILE A 134 2.39 -7.30 2.23
N PRO A 135 1.50 -6.66 1.45
CA PRO A 135 1.58 -5.23 1.14
C PRO A 135 1.60 -4.36 2.40
N GLU A 136 2.37 -3.28 2.37
CA GLU A 136 2.38 -2.29 3.44
C GLU A 136 1.15 -1.39 3.34
N VAL A 137 0.72 -0.85 4.49
CA VAL A 137 -0.38 0.12 4.52
C VAL A 137 0.14 1.48 4.13
N LYS A 138 -0.53 2.12 3.17
CA LYS A 138 -0.29 3.51 2.80
C LYS A 138 -1.49 4.36 3.18
N THR A 139 -1.31 5.25 4.13
CA THR A 139 -2.37 6.15 4.59
C THR A 139 -2.46 7.40 3.72
N VAL A 140 -3.69 7.77 3.37
CA VAL A 140 -4.05 8.98 2.65
C VAL A 140 -5.19 9.65 3.41
N SER A 141 -5.06 10.93 3.73
CA SER A 141 -6.07 11.65 4.48
C SER A 141 -6.63 12.80 3.66
N ILE A 142 -7.94 12.87 3.61
CA ILE A 142 -8.70 13.86 2.83
C ILE A 142 -9.73 14.52 3.76
N ALA A 143 -9.69 15.84 3.86
CA ALA A 143 -10.67 16.60 4.63
C ALA A 143 -11.70 17.25 3.70
N SER A 144 -12.99 17.18 4.06
CA SER A 144 -14.08 17.77 3.28
C SER A 144 -15.19 18.31 4.18
N ASP A 145 -15.82 19.39 3.75
CA ASP A 145 -17.00 19.95 4.41
C ASP A 145 -18.23 19.05 4.31
N LYS A 146 -18.22 18.09 3.36
CA LYS A 146 -19.29 17.12 3.15
C LYS A 146 -19.23 15.92 4.09
N ILE A 147 -18.04 15.62 4.64
CA ILE A 147 -17.87 14.55 5.62
C ILE A 147 -18.30 15.07 7.00
N GLN A 148 -19.28 14.41 7.60
CA GLN A 148 -19.89 14.79 8.87
C GLN A 148 -19.20 14.13 10.06
N GLU A 149 -18.71 12.91 9.88
CA GLU A 149 -17.94 12.15 10.87
C GLU A 149 -16.79 11.39 10.17
N PRO A 150 -15.67 11.11 10.86
CA PRO A 150 -14.55 10.39 10.25
C PRO A 150 -14.99 9.07 9.62
N GLN A 151 -14.45 8.77 8.43
CA GLN A 151 -14.69 7.53 7.72
C GLN A 151 -13.36 6.89 7.36
N ASP A 152 -13.12 5.70 7.87
CA ASP A 152 -11.95 4.89 7.59
C ASP A 152 -12.25 3.91 6.45
N VAL A 153 -11.65 4.15 5.29
CA VAL A 153 -11.88 3.38 4.07
C VAL A 153 -10.61 2.61 3.70
N VAL A 154 -10.71 1.30 3.54
CA VAL A 154 -9.64 0.47 3.00
C VAL A 154 -9.89 0.18 1.53
N LEU A 155 -8.95 0.54 0.67
CA LEU A 155 -8.96 0.24 -0.75
C LEU A 155 -8.01 -0.91 -1.05
N LEU A 156 -8.56 -1.99 -1.58
CA LEU A 156 -7.86 -3.14 -2.13
C LEU A 156 -8.17 -3.24 -3.62
N SER A 157 -7.17 -3.26 -4.46
CA SER A 157 -7.31 -3.42 -5.91
C SER A 157 -6.24 -4.37 -6.43
N ASP A 158 -6.44 -4.91 -7.64
CA ASP A 158 -5.44 -5.68 -8.36
C ASP A 158 -4.90 -6.86 -7.54
N LEU A 159 -5.77 -7.61 -6.88
CA LEU A 159 -5.38 -8.79 -6.10
C LEU A 159 -4.88 -9.92 -7.02
N HIS A 160 -5.45 -10.03 -8.21
CA HIS A 160 -5.14 -11.05 -9.22
C HIS A 160 -5.04 -12.45 -8.62
N ILE A 161 -6.09 -12.87 -7.91
CA ILE A 161 -6.14 -14.19 -7.29
C ILE A 161 -6.18 -15.26 -8.38
N HIS A 162 -5.12 -16.06 -8.43
CA HIS A 162 -4.94 -17.16 -9.37
C HIS A 162 -4.41 -18.40 -8.64
N ARG A 163 -4.49 -19.59 -9.27
CA ARG A 163 -4.15 -20.89 -8.65
C ARG A 163 -2.73 -21.03 -8.11
N THR A 164 -1.78 -20.18 -8.49
CA THR A 164 -0.41 -20.24 -8.01
C THR A 164 -0.06 -19.16 -6.99
N ILE A 165 -1.04 -18.31 -6.60
CA ILE A 165 -0.81 -17.34 -5.52
C ILE A 165 -0.78 -18.04 -4.17
N SER A 166 0.07 -17.55 -3.26
CA SER A 166 0.13 -18.10 -1.91
C SER A 166 -1.14 -17.78 -1.10
N PRO A 167 -1.87 -18.79 -0.59
CA PRO A 167 -3.00 -18.54 0.32
C PRO A 167 -2.59 -17.71 1.54
N ALA A 168 -1.37 -17.89 2.05
CA ALA A 168 -0.84 -17.11 3.17
C ALA A 168 -0.73 -15.61 2.86
N LYS A 169 -0.44 -15.25 1.60
CA LYS A 169 -0.42 -13.84 1.18
C LYS A 169 -1.82 -13.24 1.24
N ILE A 170 -2.84 -13.91 0.69
CA ILE A 170 -4.23 -13.43 0.73
C ILE A 170 -4.72 -13.34 2.17
N LYS A 171 -4.46 -14.37 3.00
CA LYS A 171 -4.78 -14.33 4.42
C LYS A 171 -4.13 -13.13 5.12
N GLY A 172 -2.84 -12.87 4.86
CA GLY A 172 -2.13 -11.73 5.44
C GLY A 172 -2.66 -10.36 4.97
N ILE A 173 -3.14 -10.26 3.71
CA ILE A 173 -3.83 -9.05 3.23
C ILE A 173 -5.13 -8.84 4.00
N VAL A 174 -5.94 -9.89 4.14
CA VAL A 174 -7.21 -9.86 4.90
C VAL A 174 -6.97 -9.46 6.35
N GLU A 175 -6.01 -10.09 7.03
CA GLU A 175 -5.66 -9.79 8.42
C GLU A 175 -5.20 -8.33 8.58
N ARG A 176 -4.36 -7.84 7.64
CA ARG A 176 -3.86 -6.46 7.68
C ARG A 176 -4.95 -5.42 7.40
N ALA A 177 -5.85 -5.70 6.45
CA ALA A 177 -7.01 -4.86 6.20
C ALA A 177 -7.94 -4.78 7.41
N ASN A 178 -8.23 -5.91 8.04
CA ASN A 178 -9.07 -5.98 9.23
C ASN A 178 -8.46 -5.28 10.46
N ALA A 179 -7.12 -5.32 10.58
CA ALA A 179 -6.42 -4.64 11.69
C ALA A 179 -6.58 -3.11 11.66
N LEU A 180 -6.94 -2.54 10.49
CA LEU A 180 -7.27 -1.11 10.35
C LEU A 180 -8.68 -0.78 10.85
N ASN A 181 -9.50 -1.78 11.21
CA ASN A 181 -10.88 -1.63 11.70
C ASN A 181 -11.74 -0.69 10.81
N PRO A 182 -11.77 -0.90 9.48
CA PRO A 182 -12.35 0.05 8.53
C PRO A 182 -13.86 0.17 8.69
N ASP A 183 -14.38 1.36 8.34
CA ASP A 183 -15.81 1.55 8.15
C ASP A 183 -16.28 0.92 6.84
N VAL A 184 -15.49 1.08 5.79
CA VAL A 184 -15.78 0.59 4.44
C VAL A 184 -14.55 -0.10 3.85
N ILE A 185 -14.75 -1.20 3.12
CA ILE A 185 -13.73 -1.81 2.26
C ILE A 185 -14.19 -1.71 0.80
N LEU A 186 -13.29 -1.24 -0.05
CA LEU A 186 -13.48 -1.12 -1.50
C LEU A 186 -12.58 -2.15 -2.19
N LEU A 187 -13.17 -3.06 -2.95
CA LEU A 187 -12.48 -4.02 -3.82
C LEU A 187 -12.58 -3.48 -5.25
N ASP A 188 -11.55 -2.76 -5.68
CA ASP A 188 -11.58 -1.93 -6.89
C ASP A 188 -11.02 -2.67 -8.11
N GLY A 189 -11.68 -3.78 -8.47
CA GLY A 189 -11.41 -4.55 -9.69
C GLY A 189 -10.12 -5.38 -9.71
N ASP A 190 -10.01 -6.22 -10.74
CA ASP A 190 -8.92 -7.18 -10.94
C ASP A 190 -8.66 -8.05 -9.70
N ILE A 191 -9.76 -8.52 -9.11
CA ILE A 191 -9.74 -9.32 -7.87
C ILE A 191 -9.40 -10.76 -8.20
N LEU A 192 -10.07 -11.33 -9.22
CA LEU A 192 -9.93 -12.72 -9.65
C LEU A 192 -9.29 -12.80 -11.05
N ASP A 193 -8.29 -13.66 -11.21
CA ASP A 193 -7.51 -13.80 -12.44
C ASP A 193 -7.36 -15.27 -12.88
N ASP A 194 -8.33 -16.11 -12.54
CA ASP A 194 -8.38 -17.53 -12.93
C ASP A 194 -9.82 -18.03 -12.88
N ASP A 195 -10.04 -19.25 -13.37
CA ASP A 195 -11.29 -19.97 -13.26
C ASP A 195 -11.75 -20.07 -11.80
N VAL A 196 -12.94 -19.52 -11.50
CA VAL A 196 -13.49 -19.36 -10.15
C VAL A 196 -13.52 -20.67 -9.38
N GLU A 197 -13.87 -21.79 -10.03
CA GLU A 197 -13.94 -23.10 -9.36
C GLU A 197 -12.54 -23.60 -8.94
N LYS A 198 -11.51 -23.30 -9.75
CA LYS A 198 -10.14 -23.71 -9.44
C LYS A 198 -9.50 -22.91 -8.32
N ILE A 199 -9.92 -21.67 -8.13
CA ILE A 199 -9.37 -20.76 -7.11
C ILE A 199 -10.27 -20.61 -5.88
N LYS A 200 -11.41 -21.32 -5.83
CA LYS A 200 -12.38 -21.27 -4.75
C LYS A 200 -11.78 -21.37 -3.34
N PRO A 201 -10.82 -22.30 -3.04
CA PRO A 201 -10.23 -22.34 -1.71
C PRO A 201 -9.48 -21.05 -1.31
N ILE A 202 -9.00 -20.29 -2.28
CA ILE A 202 -8.27 -19.04 -2.05
C ILE A 202 -9.28 -17.87 -1.96
N THR A 203 -10.30 -17.85 -2.81
CA THR A 203 -11.33 -16.81 -2.78
C THR A 203 -12.18 -16.86 -1.50
N GLU A 204 -12.39 -18.04 -0.93
CA GLU A 204 -13.05 -18.19 0.38
C GLU A 204 -12.34 -17.42 1.51
N LEU A 205 -11.03 -17.19 1.39
CA LEU A 205 -10.28 -16.39 2.38
C LEU A 205 -10.75 -14.93 2.40
N LEU A 206 -11.27 -14.40 1.28
CA LEU A 206 -11.81 -13.04 1.22
C LEU A 206 -13.05 -12.85 2.08
N LYS A 207 -13.80 -13.92 2.38
CA LYS A 207 -14.94 -13.86 3.32
C LYS A 207 -14.51 -13.45 4.74
N GLY A 208 -13.22 -13.54 5.04
CA GLY A 208 -12.63 -13.05 6.28
C GLY A 208 -12.53 -11.53 6.40
N LEU A 209 -12.75 -10.78 5.32
CA LEU A 209 -12.77 -9.31 5.35
C LEU A 209 -13.91 -8.81 6.23
N LYS A 210 -13.66 -7.75 7.00
CA LYS A 210 -14.60 -7.15 7.94
C LYS A 210 -14.60 -5.64 7.80
N ALA A 211 -15.78 -5.07 7.60
CA ALA A 211 -16.02 -3.63 7.60
C ALA A 211 -17.32 -3.34 8.37
N LYS A 212 -17.40 -2.18 9.04
CA LYS A 212 -18.57 -1.83 9.86
C LYS A 212 -19.80 -1.48 9.03
N LYS A 213 -19.59 -0.86 7.84
CA LYS A 213 -20.66 -0.28 7.01
C LYS A 213 -20.83 -0.97 5.67
N GLY A 214 -19.90 -1.83 5.26
CA GLY A 214 -20.02 -2.61 4.02
C GLY A 214 -18.72 -2.86 3.30
N ILE A 215 -18.75 -3.85 2.42
CA ILE A 215 -17.67 -4.21 1.50
C ILE A 215 -18.23 -4.13 0.10
N PHE A 216 -17.70 -3.21 -0.69
CA PHE A 216 -18.17 -2.91 -2.04
C PHE A 216 -17.15 -3.38 -3.07
N PHE A 217 -17.61 -3.82 -4.23
CA PHE A 217 -16.71 -4.16 -5.32
C PHE A 217 -17.22 -3.69 -6.67
N VAL A 218 -16.27 -3.41 -7.54
CA VAL A 218 -16.47 -3.18 -8.98
C VAL A 218 -15.66 -4.20 -9.78
N THR A 219 -15.93 -4.31 -11.07
CA THR A 219 -15.12 -5.12 -11.98
C THR A 219 -13.90 -4.33 -12.47
N GLY A 220 -12.76 -5.01 -12.60
CA GLY A 220 -11.67 -4.60 -13.47
C GLY A 220 -11.75 -5.28 -14.84
N ASN A 221 -10.70 -5.13 -15.64
CA ASN A 221 -10.66 -5.77 -16.96
C ASN A 221 -10.48 -7.30 -16.88
N HIS A 222 -9.85 -7.82 -15.83
CA HIS A 222 -9.61 -9.26 -15.67
C HIS A 222 -10.88 -10.05 -15.40
N GLU A 223 -11.84 -9.51 -14.67
CA GLU A 223 -13.15 -10.18 -14.49
C GLU A 223 -13.81 -10.46 -15.85
N PHE A 224 -13.63 -9.59 -16.86
CA PHE A 224 -14.14 -9.83 -18.21
C PHE A 224 -13.30 -10.85 -18.98
N TYR A 225 -12.03 -11.05 -18.64
CA TYR A 225 -11.16 -12.03 -19.31
C TYR A 225 -11.37 -13.47 -18.81
N VAL A 226 -11.69 -13.62 -17.53
CA VAL A 226 -11.81 -14.95 -16.89
C VAL A 226 -13.25 -15.43 -16.72
N GLY A 227 -14.25 -14.55 -16.90
CA GLY A 227 -15.68 -14.87 -16.82
C GLY A 227 -16.44 -13.89 -15.93
N TYR A 228 -16.98 -12.84 -16.56
CA TYR A 228 -17.68 -11.75 -15.85
C TYR A 228 -18.79 -12.24 -14.92
N LYS A 229 -19.70 -13.11 -15.43
CA LYS A 229 -20.85 -13.58 -14.64
C LYS A 229 -20.44 -14.44 -13.45
N GLU A 230 -19.51 -15.32 -13.69
CA GLU A 230 -18.98 -16.27 -12.70
C GLU A 230 -18.22 -15.54 -11.59
N THR A 231 -17.37 -14.58 -11.95
CA THR A 231 -16.61 -13.78 -10.98
C THR A 231 -17.50 -12.88 -10.14
N VAL A 232 -18.46 -12.18 -10.76
CA VAL A 232 -19.43 -11.34 -10.04
C VAL A 232 -20.29 -12.21 -9.10
N ALA A 233 -20.75 -13.39 -9.56
CA ALA A 233 -21.53 -14.29 -8.72
C ALA A 233 -20.74 -14.80 -7.52
N ALA A 234 -19.45 -15.14 -7.70
CA ALA A 234 -18.59 -15.61 -6.63
C ALA A 234 -18.35 -14.52 -5.56
N LEU A 235 -18.09 -13.28 -5.97
CA LEU A 235 -17.87 -12.17 -5.05
C LEU A 235 -19.18 -11.77 -4.31
N LYS A 236 -20.33 -11.80 -4.98
CA LYS A 236 -21.64 -11.65 -4.32
C LYS A 236 -21.91 -12.75 -3.30
N ALA A 237 -21.57 -14.00 -3.63
CA ALA A 237 -21.70 -15.14 -2.72
C ALA A 237 -20.75 -15.05 -1.52
N ALA A 238 -19.65 -14.28 -1.62
CA ALA A 238 -18.78 -13.95 -0.51
C ALA A 238 -19.38 -12.88 0.43
N GLY A 239 -20.54 -12.29 0.08
CA GLY A 239 -21.23 -11.28 0.88
C GLY A 239 -20.88 -9.84 0.51
N PHE A 240 -20.25 -9.60 -0.65
CA PHE A 240 -19.84 -8.27 -1.07
C PHE A 240 -20.90 -7.60 -1.95
N THR A 241 -21.09 -6.29 -1.79
CA THR A 241 -22.03 -5.48 -2.58
C THR A 241 -21.41 -5.10 -3.91
N PHE A 242 -22.04 -5.54 -5.01
CA PHE A 242 -21.60 -5.21 -6.35
C PHE A 242 -22.14 -3.84 -6.78
N LEU A 243 -21.23 -2.97 -7.22
CA LEU A 243 -21.59 -1.67 -7.78
C LEU A 243 -21.33 -1.63 -9.28
N GLU A 244 -22.42 -1.48 -10.05
CA GLU A 244 -22.39 -1.35 -11.51
C GLU A 244 -23.29 -0.21 -11.92
N ASN A 245 -22.73 0.96 -12.18
CA ASN A 245 -23.46 2.20 -12.37
C ASN A 245 -24.51 2.44 -11.26
N SER A 246 -24.10 2.15 -10.05
CA SER A 246 -24.94 2.23 -8.84
C SER A 246 -24.11 2.64 -7.64
N GLY A 247 -24.76 3.05 -6.56
CA GLY A 247 -24.10 3.41 -5.33
C GLY A 247 -25.05 3.42 -4.14
N GLU A 248 -24.45 3.54 -2.95
CA GLU A 248 -25.16 3.53 -1.68
C GLU A 248 -24.58 4.58 -0.72
N SER A 249 -25.45 5.19 0.09
CA SER A 249 -25.00 6.00 1.22
C SER A 249 -24.59 5.10 2.38
N VAL A 250 -23.40 5.31 2.92
CA VAL A 250 -22.89 4.56 4.06
C VAL A 250 -22.96 5.36 5.36
N GLY A 251 -23.64 6.52 5.33
CA GLY A 251 -23.76 7.43 6.45
C GLY A 251 -22.52 8.31 6.67
N GLY A 252 -22.60 9.23 7.64
CA GLY A 252 -21.50 10.15 7.95
C GLY A 252 -21.13 11.13 6.82
N GLY A 253 -22.06 11.34 5.86
CA GLY A 253 -21.86 12.19 4.70
C GLY A 253 -21.10 11.51 3.54
N LEU A 254 -20.89 10.18 3.57
CA LEU A 254 -20.20 9.44 2.53
C LEU A 254 -21.19 8.65 1.65
N TYR A 255 -21.10 8.84 0.34
CA TYR A 255 -21.78 8.04 -0.68
C TYR A 255 -20.74 7.30 -1.53
N VAL A 256 -20.81 5.98 -1.55
CA VAL A 256 -19.91 5.10 -2.31
C VAL A 256 -20.63 4.65 -3.59
N ALA A 257 -20.04 4.88 -4.74
CA ALA A 257 -20.56 4.48 -6.02
C ALA A 257 -19.49 3.72 -6.83
N GLY A 258 -19.95 2.93 -7.81
CA GLY A 258 -19.08 2.19 -8.70
C GLY A 258 -19.57 2.12 -10.12
N VAL A 259 -18.63 2.10 -11.05
CA VAL A 259 -18.87 1.90 -12.48
C VAL A 259 -18.16 0.63 -12.96
N PRO A 260 -18.65 -0.03 -14.04
CA PRO A 260 -17.92 -1.15 -14.64
C PRO A 260 -16.61 -0.67 -15.28
N ASP A 261 -15.62 -1.57 -15.40
CA ASP A 261 -14.44 -1.27 -16.19
C ASP A 261 -14.77 -1.01 -17.67
N VAL A 262 -13.94 -0.23 -18.34
CA VAL A 262 -14.08 0.10 -19.78
C VAL A 262 -14.15 -1.14 -20.67
N SER A 263 -13.58 -2.27 -20.24
CA SER A 263 -13.65 -3.56 -20.93
C SER A 263 -15.06 -4.13 -20.99
N GLY A 264 -15.95 -3.69 -20.10
CA GLY A 264 -17.38 -4.05 -20.06
C GLY A 264 -18.16 -3.59 -21.28
N LYS A 265 -17.67 -2.59 -22.01
CA LYS A 265 -18.32 -2.09 -23.23
C LYS A 265 -18.57 -3.19 -24.27
N ARG A 266 -17.69 -4.19 -24.36
CA ARG A 266 -17.86 -5.35 -25.24
C ARG A 266 -19.03 -6.26 -24.82
N TYR A 267 -19.51 -6.10 -23.59
CA TYR A 267 -20.64 -6.84 -23.01
C TYR A 267 -21.90 -5.97 -22.90
N GLY A 268 -21.88 -4.77 -23.50
CA GLY A 268 -23.01 -3.82 -23.46
C GLY A 268 -23.09 -3.03 -22.14
N LEU A 269 -22.01 -3.02 -21.36
CA LEU A 269 -21.92 -2.27 -20.10
C LEU A 269 -21.18 -0.96 -20.35
N ASP A 270 -21.90 0.14 -20.42
CA ASP A 270 -21.31 1.47 -20.55
C ASP A 270 -21.06 2.07 -19.14
N LEU A 271 -19.93 2.78 -19.00
CA LEU A 271 -19.64 3.58 -17.83
C LEU A 271 -20.65 4.73 -17.71
N ASN A 272 -21.31 4.85 -16.57
CA ASN A 272 -22.23 5.94 -16.29
C ASN A 272 -22.17 6.39 -14.83
N ALA A 273 -21.26 7.34 -14.54
CA ALA A 273 -21.09 7.89 -13.20
C ALA A 273 -22.31 8.71 -12.74
N GLU A 274 -23.02 9.38 -13.66
CA GLU A 274 -24.24 10.15 -13.32
C GLU A 274 -25.31 9.20 -12.76
N LYS A 275 -25.53 8.06 -13.42
CA LYS A 275 -26.44 7.02 -12.95
C LYS A 275 -25.96 6.44 -11.60
N ALA A 276 -24.66 6.26 -11.43
CA ALA A 276 -24.10 5.72 -10.19
C ALA A 276 -24.39 6.61 -8.98
N PHE A 277 -24.53 7.93 -9.19
CA PHE A 277 -24.85 8.92 -8.16
C PHE A 277 -26.32 9.40 -8.19
N GLU A 278 -27.22 8.76 -8.92
CA GLU A 278 -28.62 9.19 -9.05
C GLU A 278 -29.34 9.35 -7.70
N LYS A 279 -28.96 8.55 -6.71
CA LYS A 279 -29.53 8.58 -5.35
C LYS A 279 -28.71 9.38 -4.35
N ALA A 280 -27.54 9.92 -4.74
CA ALA A 280 -26.70 10.70 -3.86
C ALA A 280 -27.25 12.11 -3.66
N SER A 281 -27.15 12.63 -2.44
CA SER A 281 -27.40 14.03 -2.16
C SER A 281 -26.24 14.92 -2.64
N ASP A 282 -26.52 16.21 -2.92
CA ASP A 282 -25.45 17.16 -3.22
C ASP A 282 -24.55 17.45 -2.01
N SER A 283 -25.07 17.19 -0.81
CA SER A 283 -24.30 17.29 0.45
C SER A 283 -23.42 16.08 0.71
N ASP A 284 -23.57 14.98 -0.02
CA ASP A 284 -22.74 13.79 0.16
C ASP A 284 -21.35 13.97 -0.47
N PHE A 285 -20.33 13.43 0.21
CA PHE A 285 -19.02 13.22 -0.39
C PHE A 285 -19.13 12.04 -1.36
N LYS A 286 -19.00 12.33 -2.64
CA LYS A 286 -19.17 11.38 -3.75
C LYS A 286 -17.85 10.65 -4.02
N LEU A 287 -17.70 9.42 -3.50
CA LEU A 287 -16.58 8.54 -3.76
C LEU A 287 -16.94 7.57 -4.87
N LEU A 288 -16.20 7.60 -5.99
CA LEU A 288 -16.38 6.71 -7.13
C LEU A 288 -15.29 5.66 -7.20
N MET A 289 -15.68 4.40 -7.31
CA MET A 289 -14.82 3.29 -7.68
C MET A 289 -14.81 3.13 -9.20
N SER A 290 -13.63 3.24 -9.82
CA SER A 290 -13.42 3.05 -11.26
C SER A 290 -12.05 2.42 -11.46
N HIS A 291 -12.02 1.13 -11.75
CA HIS A 291 -10.76 0.36 -11.81
C HIS A 291 -9.75 1.00 -12.77
N THR A 292 -10.12 1.26 -14.02
CA THR A 292 -9.27 2.03 -14.94
C THR A 292 -9.36 3.52 -14.59
N PRO A 293 -8.22 4.18 -14.30
CA PRO A 293 -8.21 5.59 -13.91
C PRO A 293 -8.75 6.52 -15.00
N ALA A 294 -9.72 7.35 -14.63
CA ALA A 294 -10.32 8.33 -15.53
C ALA A 294 -10.81 9.56 -14.77
N ASP A 295 -11.07 10.66 -15.49
CA ASP A 295 -11.67 11.86 -14.94
C ASP A 295 -13.20 11.77 -15.00
N PHE A 296 -13.83 12.05 -13.88
CA PHE A 296 -15.30 12.14 -13.79
C PHE A 296 -15.71 13.50 -13.25
N LYS A 297 -16.81 14.03 -13.81
CA LYS A 297 -17.39 15.29 -13.35
C LYS A 297 -18.24 15.07 -12.10
N ALA A 298 -18.31 16.06 -11.24
CA ALA A 298 -19.16 16.05 -10.05
C ALA A 298 -18.87 14.87 -9.08
N VAL A 299 -17.64 14.42 -9.03
CA VAL A 299 -17.11 13.40 -8.11
C VAL A 299 -16.08 14.06 -7.22
N ASP A 300 -16.15 13.82 -5.90
CA ASP A 300 -15.20 14.41 -4.95
C ASP A 300 -13.89 13.60 -4.91
N LEU A 301 -13.99 12.27 -5.03
CA LEU A 301 -12.82 11.38 -5.11
C LEU A 301 -13.13 10.18 -6.00
N THR A 302 -12.31 9.97 -7.02
CA THR A 302 -12.25 8.70 -7.76
C THR A 302 -11.11 7.87 -7.21
N VAL A 303 -11.36 6.60 -6.88
CA VAL A 303 -10.33 5.61 -6.54
C VAL A 303 -10.16 4.64 -7.70
N SER A 304 -8.91 4.27 -7.99
CA SER A 304 -8.58 3.45 -9.15
C SER A 304 -7.38 2.54 -8.88
N GLY A 305 -7.29 1.43 -9.61
CA GLY A 305 -6.15 0.53 -9.65
C GLY A 305 -5.51 0.45 -11.04
N HIS A 306 -5.51 -0.76 -11.65
CA HIS A 306 -5.17 -1.08 -13.04
C HIS A 306 -3.70 -0.88 -13.44
N THR A 307 -3.06 0.19 -13.01
CA THR A 307 -1.72 0.59 -13.48
C THR A 307 -0.59 -0.16 -12.79
N HIS A 308 -0.85 -0.78 -11.64
CA HIS A 308 0.14 -1.39 -10.75
C HIS A 308 1.33 -0.47 -10.39
N GLY A 309 1.22 0.86 -10.67
CA GLY A 309 2.35 1.78 -10.61
C GLY A 309 3.48 1.39 -11.56
N GLY A 310 3.17 0.69 -12.66
CA GLY A 310 4.14 0.13 -13.60
C GLY A 310 4.80 -1.16 -13.18
N GLN A 311 4.49 -1.69 -12.01
CA GLN A 311 4.91 -2.97 -11.40
C GLN A 311 6.42 -3.25 -11.42
N ILE A 312 7.08 -3.16 -12.58
CA ILE A 312 8.52 -3.44 -12.76
C ILE A 312 9.14 -2.32 -13.61
N PHE A 313 10.12 -1.61 -13.04
CA PHE A 313 10.89 -0.64 -13.82
C PHE A 313 11.63 -1.33 -14.99
N PRO A 314 11.57 -0.82 -16.23
CA PRO A 314 11.17 0.55 -16.63
C PRO A 314 9.71 0.70 -17.13
N PHE A 315 8.83 -0.26 -16.91
CA PHE A 315 7.44 -0.18 -17.40
C PHE A 315 6.65 1.02 -16.85
N HIS A 316 7.08 1.62 -15.74
CA HIS A 316 6.54 2.92 -15.28
C HIS A 316 6.50 3.95 -16.42
N ILE A 317 7.54 4.00 -17.26
CA ILE A 317 7.63 4.96 -18.37
C ILE A 317 6.54 4.66 -19.38
N LEU A 318 6.42 3.40 -19.79
CA LEU A 318 5.42 2.97 -20.78
C LEU A 318 4.01 3.15 -20.26
N VAL A 319 3.74 2.75 -19.01
CA VAL A 319 2.43 2.91 -18.38
C VAL A 319 2.08 4.40 -18.23
N LYS A 320 3.05 5.27 -17.86
CA LYS A 320 2.82 6.71 -17.78
C LYS A 320 2.57 7.36 -19.14
N LEU A 321 3.16 6.83 -20.20
CA LEU A 321 2.91 7.30 -21.57
C LEU A 321 1.53 6.86 -22.09
N ALA A 322 1.08 5.66 -21.70
CA ALA A 322 -0.21 5.11 -22.10
C ALA A 322 -1.39 5.64 -21.24
N ASN A 323 -1.14 6.03 -20.00
CA ASN A 323 -2.17 6.44 -19.04
C ASN A 323 -1.87 7.84 -18.51
N LYS A 324 -2.91 8.65 -18.36
CA LYS A 324 -2.81 9.98 -17.74
C LYS A 324 -2.27 9.87 -16.30
N TYR A 325 -2.68 8.84 -15.59
CA TYR A 325 -2.35 8.57 -14.18
C TYR A 325 -1.45 7.34 -14.05
N LEU A 326 -0.56 7.33 -13.06
CA LEU A 326 0.30 6.18 -12.78
C LEU A 326 0.07 5.61 -11.39
N ALA A 327 0.29 6.38 -10.33
CA ALA A 327 0.04 6.00 -8.95
C ALA A 327 0.11 7.21 -8.04
N GLY A 328 -0.64 7.18 -6.92
CA GLY A 328 -0.70 8.25 -5.94
C GLY A 328 -1.88 9.19 -6.13
N GLY A 329 -1.86 10.30 -5.39
CA GLY A 329 -2.92 11.30 -5.42
C GLY A 329 -2.74 12.32 -6.55
N TYR A 330 -3.85 12.64 -7.19
CA TYR A 330 -4.02 13.72 -8.16
C TYR A 330 -5.23 14.55 -7.74
N ASP A 331 -5.56 15.61 -8.48
CA ASP A 331 -6.75 16.40 -8.19
C ASP A 331 -8.02 15.55 -8.40
N GLY A 332 -8.71 15.22 -7.30
CA GLY A 332 -9.92 14.39 -7.30
C GLY A 332 -9.73 12.90 -7.68
N VAL A 333 -8.50 12.42 -7.88
CA VAL A 333 -8.24 11.01 -8.26
C VAL A 333 -7.11 10.43 -7.40
N TYR A 334 -7.32 9.24 -6.87
CA TYR A 334 -6.27 8.45 -6.24
C TYR A 334 -6.11 7.12 -6.95
N VAL A 335 -4.89 6.82 -7.40
CA VAL A 335 -4.55 5.58 -8.08
C VAL A 335 -3.64 4.75 -7.17
N THR A 336 -4.14 3.59 -6.73
CA THR A 336 -3.34 2.64 -5.94
C THR A 336 -2.39 1.84 -6.83
N ARG A 337 -1.27 1.37 -6.23
CA ARG A 337 -0.40 0.40 -6.91
C ARG A 337 -0.94 -1.02 -6.87
N GLY A 338 -2.07 -1.23 -6.20
CA GLY A 338 -2.65 -2.55 -6.00
C GLY A 338 -1.96 -3.40 -4.93
N ALA A 339 -2.72 -4.31 -4.35
CA ALA A 339 -2.24 -5.19 -3.28
C ALA A 339 -1.66 -6.52 -3.80
N GLY A 340 -2.03 -6.91 -5.00
CA GLY A 340 -1.48 -8.08 -5.70
C GLY A 340 -0.48 -7.72 -6.81
N GLN A 341 -0.40 -8.55 -7.83
CA GLN A 341 0.38 -8.33 -9.04
C GLN A 341 -0.11 -9.18 -10.21
N TRP A 342 -0.07 -8.59 -11.38
CA TRP A 342 -0.37 -9.28 -12.63
C TRP A 342 0.88 -10.00 -13.20
N GLY A 343 0.71 -11.22 -13.71
CA GLY A 343 1.80 -11.99 -14.35
C GLY A 343 2.86 -12.45 -13.36
N PRO A 344 4.09 -11.87 -13.38
CA PRO A 344 5.15 -12.24 -12.45
C PRO A 344 4.82 -11.77 -11.02
N GLN A 345 5.00 -12.66 -10.04
CA GLN A 345 4.88 -12.31 -8.61
C GLN A 345 6.11 -11.51 -8.14
N MET A 346 6.38 -10.41 -8.82
CA MET A 346 7.56 -9.57 -8.62
C MET A 346 7.17 -8.09 -8.70
N ARG A 347 7.83 -7.27 -7.89
CA ARG A 347 7.66 -5.81 -7.87
C ARG A 347 9.03 -5.13 -7.79
N PHE A 348 9.37 -4.30 -8.76
CA PHE A 348 10.63 -3.56 -8.79
C PHE A 348 10.37 -2.06 -8.90
N LEU A 349 10.73 -1.30 -7.85
CA LEU A 349 10.49 0.14 -7.68
C LEU A 349 9.00 0.56 -7.69
N ALA A 350 8.08 -0.41 -7.59
CA ALA A 350 6.64 -0.19 -7.46
C ALA A 350 6.05 -1.18 -6.44
N PRO A 351 6.35 -1.03 -5.13
CA PRO A 351 5.85 -1.94 -4.10
C PRO A 351 4.33 -1.96 -4.08
N SER A 352 3.76 -3.15 -3.81
CA SER A 352 2.32 -3.29 -3.58
C SER A 352 1.89 -2.57 -2.30
N GLU A 353 0.64 -2.11 -2.25
CA GLU A 353 0.10 -1.36 -1.12
C GLU A 353 -1.35 -1.75 -0.80
N ILE A 354 -1.72 -1.68 0.47
CA ILE A 354 -3.08 -1.57 0.96
C ILE A 354 -3.30 -0.08 1.21
N THR A 355 -4.23 0.54 0.49
CA THR A 355 -4.46 1.98 0.71
C THR A 355 -5.49 2.16 1.81
N PHE A 356 -5.14 2.96 2.83
CA PHE A 356 -6.01 3.35 3.92
C PHE A 356 -6.37 4.83 3.76
N ILE A 357 -7.62 5.11 3.37
CA ILE A 357 -8.10 6.46 3.11
C ILE A 357 -8.92 6.91 4.33
N GLN A 358 -8.46 7.96 4.97
CA GLN A 358 -9.16 8.62 6.07
C GLN A 358 -9.90 9.84 5.51
N LEU A 359 -11.22 9.76 5.44
CA LEU A 359 -12.07 10.90 5.08
C LEU A 359 -12.50 11.60 6.37
N LEU A 360 -12.19 12.88 6.48
CA LEU A 360 -12.34 13.63 7.72
C LEU A 360 -13.21 14.88 7.51
N PRO A 361 -14.02 15.28 8.50
CA PRO A 361 -14.63 16.58 8.53
C PRO A 361 -13.57 17.69 8.38
N LYS A 362 -13.89 18.76 7.64
CA LYS A 362 -12.99 19.88 7.49
C LYS A 362 -12.66 20.51 8.86
N GLY A 363 -11.38 20.79 9.09
CA GLY A 363 -10.89 21.32 10.36
C GLY A 363 -10.56 20.25 11.41
N GLN A 364 -10.86 18.96 11.16
CA GLN A 364 -10.37 17.87 12.00
C GLN A 364 -8.91 17.57 11.68
N LYS A 365 -8.10 17.42 12.74
CA LYS A 365 -6.67 17.14 12.58
C LYS A 365 -6.46 15.65 12.23
N VAL A 366 -5.73 15.41 11.15
CA VAL A 366 -5.37 14.05 10.70
C VAL A 366 -4.47 13.38 11.72
N MET A 367 -4.77 12.12 12.06
CA MET A 367 -3.86 11.32 12.87
C MET A 367 -2.64 10.91 12.02
N ASN A 368 -1.50 11.52 12.28
CA ASN A 368 -0.24 11.25 11.57
C ASN A 368 0.68 10.26 12.29
N ILE A 369 0.12 9.47 13.19
CA ILE A 369 0.81 8.39 13.91
C ILE A 369 0.05 7.07 13.78
N THR A 370 0.77 5.95 13.93
CA THR A 370 0.17 4.63 14.10
C THR A 370 0.26 4.26 15.58
N PRO A 371 -0.83 4.36 16.36
CA PRO A 371 -0.81 4.02 17.77
C PRO A 371 -0.51 2.54 17.97
N VAL A 372 0.34 2.22 18.93
CA VAL A 372 0.63 0.83 19.34
C VAL A 372 -0.54 0.25 20.14
N PHE A 373 -1.24 1.09 20.90
CA PHE A 373 -2.41 0.75 21.69
C PHE A 373 -3.63 1.50 21.19
N PRO A 374 -4.86 1.03 21.48
CA PRO A 374 -6.08 1.75 21.11
C PRO A 374 -6.03 3.20 21.56
N VAL A 375 -6.52 4.12 20.76
CA VAL A 375 -6.59 5.56 21.07
C VAL A 375 -7.47 5.78 22.32
N GLY A 376 -8.56 5.05 22.42
CA GLY A 376 -9.48 5.11 23.53
C GLY A 376 -10.62 6.12 23.34
N GLU A 377 -11.38 6.29 24.40
CA GLU A 377 -12.50 7.22 24.47
C GLU A 377 -12.01 8.64 24.83
N PRO A 378 -12.82 9.68 24.56
CA PRO A 378 -12.50 11.02 25.03
C PRO A 378 -12.11 11.03 26.51
N ASN A 379 -10.99 11.68 26.82
CA ASN A 379 -10.41 11.65 28.15
C ASN A 379 -11.38 12.26 29.18
N PRO A 380 -11.84 11.50 30.18
CA PRO A 380 -12.80 11.99 31.19
C PRO A 380 -12.21 13.12 32.06
N TYR A 381 -10.90 13.28 32.08
CA TYR A 381 -10.20 14.36 32.79
C TYR A 381 -9.94 15.57 31.92
N GLY A 382 -10.60 15.71 30.75
CA GLY A 382 -10.37 16.73 29.73
C GLY A 382 -10.33 18.17 30.24
N LYS A 383 -11.01 18.49 31.36
CA LYS A 383 -10.96 19.82 32.02
C LYS A 383 -9.56 20.24 32.49
N PHE A 384 -8.65 19.31 32.62
CA PHE A 384 -7.24 19.54 33.01
C PHE A 384 -6.27 19.48 31.82
N PHE A 385 -6.81 19.56 30.60
CA PHE A 385 -6.05 19.52 29.36
C PHE A 385 -6.44 20.69 28.46
N THR A 386 -5.46 21.19 27.73
CA THR A 386 -5.71 22.08 26.58
C THR A 386 -5.73 21.22 25.32
N GLY A 387 -6.77 21.37 24.50
CA GLY A 387 -6.98 20.53 23.31
C GLY A 387 -7.64 19.18 23.59
N LYS A 388 -7.81 18.35 22.57
CA LYS A 388 -8.47 17.06 22.71
C LYS A 388 -7.48 15.95 23.06
N THR A 389 -7.89 15.10 24.00
CA THR A 389 -7.12 13.94 24.43
C THR A 389 -8.05 12.75 24.63
N TYR A 390 -7.45 11.56 24.53
CA TYR A 390 -8.16 10.28 24.62
C TYR A 390 -7.45 9.39 25.64
N LEU A 391 -8.20 8.48 26.27
CA LEU A 391 -7.67 7.58 27.28
C LEU A 391 -8.16 6.14 27.05
N THR A 392 -7.22 5.21 26.97
CA THR A 392 -7.48 3.77 27.12
C THR A 392 -6.87 3.28 28.42
N ARG A 393 -7.70 2.76 29.33
CA ARG A 393 -7.19 2.13 30.56
C ARG A 393 -6.66 0.74 30.22
N LEU A 394 -5.33 0.55 30.27
CA LEU A 394 -4.66 -0.73 29.99
C LEU A 394 -4.65 -1.65 31.21
N ASN A 395 -4.49 -1.09 32.40
CA ASN A 395 -4.59 -1.79 33.67
C ASN A 395 -5.20 -0.85 34.72
N ALA A 396 -6.18 -1.36 35.47
CA ALA A 396 -6.67 -0.68 36.65
C ALA A 396 -5.84 -1.16 37.87
N TYR A 397 -5.67 -0.26 38.85
CA TYR A 397 -5.14 -0.67 40.16
C TYR A 397 -6.01 -1.74 40.79
N ASP A 398 -5.38 -2.81 41.25
CA ASP A 398 -5.97 -3.81 42.12
C ASP A 398 -4.94 -4.34 43.13
N GLU A 399 -5.36 -5.14 44.10
CA GLU A 399 -4.49 -5.68 45.13
C GLU A 399 -3.43 -6.66 44.62
N THR A 400 -3.62 -7.20 43.43
CA THR A 400 -2.68 -8.14 42.77
C THR A 400 -1.58 -7.40 42.07
N PHE A 401 -1.94 -6.44 41.21
CA PHE A 401 -0.96 -5.75 40.34
C PHE A 401 -0.50 -4.39 40.89
N LYS A 402 -1.18 -3.82 41.83
CA LYS A 402 -0.83 -2.58 42.57
C LYS A 402 -0.23 -1.48 41.66
N THR A 403 -0.74 -1.35 40.44
CA THR A 403 -0.31 -0.32 39.49
C THR A 403 -1.42 0.02 38.55
N SER A 404 -1.47 1.27 38.08
CA SER A 404 -2.39 1.77 37.07
C SER A 404 -1.60 2.10 35.81
N LEU A 405 -2.13 1.64 34.66
CA LEU A 405 -1.56 1.91 33.34
C LEU A 405 -2.64 2.52 32.44
N GLY A 406 -2.38 3.73 31.92
CA GLY A 406 -3.24 4.39 30.97
C GLY A 406 -2.49 4.76 29.67
N ASN A 407 -3.00 4.36 28.52
CA ASN A 407 -2.54 4.93 27.25
C ASN A 407 -3.27 6.25 27.02
N VAL A 408 -2.52 7.35 27.02
CA VAL A 408 -3.05 8.70 26.79
C VAL A 408 -2.61 9.15 25.41
N THR A 409 -3.60 9.49 24.56
CA THR A 409 -3.34 9.99 23.20
C THR A 409 -3.78 11.44 23.09
N PHE A 410 -2.93 12.27 22.53
CA PHE A 410 -3.08 13.71 22.37
C PHE A 410 -3.20 14.09 20.91
N GLU A 411 -4.16 14.93 20.56
CA GLU A 411 -4.16 15.63 19.27
C GLU A 411 -2.99 16.63 19.19
N PRO A 412 -2.56 17.02 17.96
CA PRO A 412 -1.54 18.06 17.80
C PRO A 412 -1.80 19.29 18.64
N ALA A 413 -0.77 19.75 19.34
CA ALA A 413 -0.77 20.86 20.30
C ALA A 413 -1.60 20.63 21.59
N ALA A 414 -2.26 19.49 21.77
CA ALA A 414 -2.93 19.18 23.02
C ALA A 414 -1.89 18.88 24.14
N ARG A 415 -2.18 19.32 25.36
CA ARG A 415 -1.26 19.19 26.49
C ARG A 415 -2.00 19.15 27.81
N THR A 416 -1.36 18.58 28.85
CA THR A 416 -1.84 18.65 30.22
C THR A 416 -1.71 20.08 30.77
N ASN A 417 -2.47 20.40 31.78
CA ASN A 417 -2.09 21.47 32.70
C ASN A 417 -0.80 21.12 33.43
N TRP A 418 -0.16 22.10 34.08
CA TRP A 418 0.84 21.83 35.10
C TRP A 418 0.24 20.91 36.16
N HIS A 419 0.98 19.91 36.60
CA HIS A 419 0.54 18.98 37.64
C HIS A 419 1.71 18.29 38.31
N LYS A 420 1.45 17.59 39.41
CA LYS A 420 2.44 16.79 40.11
C LYS A 420 1.79 15.55 40.73
N HIS A 421 2.62 14.54 40.95
CA HIS A 421 2.27 13.28 41.57
C HIS A 421 3.08 13.07 42.85
N THR A 422 2.43 12.77 43.98
CA THR A 422 3.15 12.53 45.24
C THR A 422 3.93 11.22 45.22
N GLY A 423 3.53 10.23 44.40
CA GLY A 423 4.23 8.97 44.19
C GLY A 423 5.20 8.95 43.00
N GLY A 424 5.17 9.98 42.15
CA GLY A 424 5.90 10.05 40.88
C GLY A 424 5.16 9.39 39.72
N GLN A 425 5.73 9.50 38.52
CA GLN A 425 5.15 8.96 37.28
C GLN A 425 6.24 8.53 36.31
N ILE A 426 5.97 7.51 35.47
CA ILE A 426 6.80 7.16 34.33
C ILE A 426 5.95 7.25 33.08
N LEU A 427 6.47 7.92 32.03
CA LEU A 427 5.87 7.97 30.70
C LEU A 427 6.69 7.12 29.74
N LEU A 428 6.02 6.19 29.05
CA LEU A 428 6.61 5.37 27.99
C LEU A 428 6.01 5.86 26.67
N VAL A 429 6.77 6.58 25.87
CA VAL A 429 6.28 7.13 24.60
C VAL A 429 6.09 6.00 23.58
N THR A 430 4.87 5.84 23.10
CA THR A 430 4.48 4.73 22.22
C THR A 430 4.34 5.15 20.77
N ALA A 431 4.00 6.42 20.48
CA ALA A 431 3.87 6.93 19.11
C ALA A 431 3.94 8.46 19.04
N GLY A 432 4.40 8.97 17.90
CA GLY A 432 4.41 10.39 17.57
C GLY A 432 5.49 11.21 18.26
N GLU A 433 5.35 12.52 18.16
CA GLU A 433 6.26 13.50 18.78
C GLU A 433 5.54 14.28 19.87
N GLY A 434 6.15 14.37 21.01
CA GLY A 434 5.65 15.09 22.18
C GLY A 434 6.60 16.11 22.75
N ARG A 435 6.13 16.77 23.80
CA ARG A 435 6.90 17.71 24.63
C ARG A 435 6.67 17.39 26.10
N TYR A 436 7.72 17.61 26.88
CA TYR A 436 7.72 17.49 28.33
C TYR A 436 8.51 18.62 28.95
N GLN A 437 8.05 19.13 30.09
CA GLN A 437 8.80 20.15 30.82
C GLN A 437 8.55 19.98 32.33
N GLU A 438 9.63 20.07 33.10
CA GLU A 438 9.58 20.32 34.53
C GLU A 438 9.67 21.82 34.79
N ARG A 439 8.99 22.30 35.84
CA ARG A 439 8.96 23.72 36.15
C ARG A 439 10.39 24.26 36.38
N GLY A 440 10.70 25.34 35.67
CA GLY A 440 12.01 25.98 35.72
C GLY A 440 13.10 25.32 34.85
N LYS A 441 12.77 24.25 34.10
CA LYS A 441 13.67 23.62 33.16
C LYS A 441 13.23 23.87 31.70
N PRO A 442 14.13 23.73 30.71
CA PRO A 442 13.76 23.85 29.31
C PRO A 442 12.82 22.72 28.87
N VAL A 443 12.00 23.01 27.87
CA VAL A 443 11.15 22.01 27.22
C VAL A 443 11.99 20.94 26.53
N GLN A 444 11.68 19.68 26.78
CA GLN A 444 12.28 18.49 26.13
C GLN A 444 11.37 17.97 25.03
N LYS A 445 11.94 17.64 23.87
CA LYS A 445 11.24 16.90 22.83
C LYS A 445 11.20 15.41 23.19
N LEU A 446 10.08 14.78 22.92
CA LEU A 446 9.87 13.35 23.12
C LEU A 446 9.55 12.68 21.78
N ASN A 447 10.11 11.49 21.56
CA ASN A 447 9.89 10.65 20.40
C ASN A 447 9.44 9.25 20.82
N ALA A 448 8.81 8.51 19.94
CA ALA A 448 8.46 7.11 20.19
C ALA A 448 9.70 6.30 20.64
N GLY A 449 9.57 5.57 21.75
CA GLY A 449 10.64 4.83 22.42
C GLY A 449 11.28 5.57 23.60
N ASP A 450 11.05 6.87 23.78
CA ASP A 450 11.58 7.61 24.93
C ASP A 450 10.86 7.22 26.22
N VAL A 451 11.62 7.30 27.33
CA VAL A 451 11.12 7.06 28.68
C VAL A 451 11.40 8.26 29.55
N VAL A 452 10.34 8.87 30.09
CA VAL A 452 10.43 9.98 31.04
C VAL A 452 10.17 9.47 32.45
N ARG A 453 11.11 9.73 33.37
CA ARG A 453 10.98 9.37 34.80
C ARG A 453 10.76 10.65 35.61
N ILE A 454 9.58 10.81 36.15
CA ILE A 454 9.15 11.99 36.89
C ILE A 454 9.17 11.66 38.37
N ALA A 455 10.05 12.32 39.10
CA ALA A 455 10.21 12.10 40.54
C ALA A 455 8.99 12.62 41.35
N PRO A 456 8.75 12.10 42.53
CA PRO A 456 7.68 12.57 43.43
C PRO A 456 7.68 14.10 43.59
N ASN A 457 6.50 14.71 43.52
CA ASN A 457 6.25 16.13 43.71
C ASN A 457 6.89 17.08 42.70
N VAL A 458 7.46 16.57 41.58
CA VAL A 458 7.94 17.41 40.48
C VAL A 458 6.75 17.99 39.74
N GLU A 459 6.68 19.33 39.67
CA GLU A 459 5.68 20.03 38.83
C GLU A 459 6.11 19.96 37.38
N HIS A 460 5.24 19.41 36.53
CA HIS A 460 5.53 19.15 35.12
C HIS A 460 4.27 19.24 34.27
N TRP A 461 4.50 19.30 32.98
CA TRP A 461 3.47 19.06 31.97
C TRP A 461 4.04 18.22 30.84
N HIS A 462 3.15 17.57 30.06
CA HIS A 462 3.48 16.89 28.84
C HIS A 462 2.32 16.97 27.86
N GLY A 463 2.63 16.75 26.56
CA GLY A 463 1.63 16.81 25.52
C GLY A 463 2.22 16.58 24.12
N ALA A 464 1.37 16.70 23.11
CA ALA A 464 1.75 16.55 21.72
C ALA A 464 2.60 17.72 21.22
N ALA A 465 3.46 17.49 20.24
CA ALA A 465 4.09 18.57 19.46
C ALA A 465 3.03 19.31 18.60
N PRO A 466 3.30 20.54 18.10
CA PRO A 466 2.30 21.35 17.38
C PRO A 466 1.68 20.66 16.17
N ASN A 467 2.45 19.81 15.46
CA ASN A 467 2.07 19.20 14.19
C ASN A 467 2.04 17.67 14.25
N SER A 468 2.11 17.07 15.43
CA SER A 468 2.10 15.62 15.60
C SER A 468 1.04 15.20 16.61
N TRP A 469 0.34 14.11 16.34
CA TRP A 469 -0.29 13.34 17.40
C TRP A 469 0.79 12.73 18.28
N PHE A 470 0.46 12.45 19.53
CA PHE A 470 1.37 11.92 20.52
C PHE A 470 0.66 10.92 21.42
N SER A 471 1.29 9.79 21.67
CA SER A 471 0.72 8.78 22.56
C SER A 471 1.79 8.22 23.50
N HIS A 472 1.44 8.04 24.75
CA HIS A 472 2.30 7.42 25.74
C HIS A 472 1.50 6.59 26.76
N ILE A 473 2.15 5.61 27.36
CA ILE A 473 1.65 4.95 28.57
C ILE A 473 2.06 5.77 29.77
N ALA A 474 1.09 6.17 30.59
CA ALA A 474 1.32 6.72 31.92
C ALA A 474 1.30 5.57 32.94
N VAL A 475 2.39 5.41 33.68
CA VAL A 475 2.55 4.46 34.77
C VAL A 475 2.59 5.24 36.07
N GLU A 476 1.62 5.02 36.95
CA GLU A 476 1.64 5.60 38.29
C GLU A 476 2.55 4.79 39.20
N THR A 477 3.57 5.44 39.75
CA THR A 477 4.49 4.82 40.70
C THR A 477 4.07 5.09 42.15
N ASN A 478 4.43 4.19 43.06
CA ASN A 478 4.07 4.26 44.49
C ASN A 478 2.56 4.53 44.68
N PRO A 479 1.66 3.72 44.13
CA PRO A 479 0.23 4.02 44.03
C PRO A 479 -0.46 4.20 45.37
N ASP A 480 0.02 3.54 46.44
CA ASP A 480 -0.54 3.65 47.79
C ASP A 480 -0.47 5.08 48.35
N ILE A 481 0.45 5.90 47.86
CA ILE A 481 0.64 7.30 48.30
C ILE A 481 0.51 8.31 47.14
N ASN A 482 0.22 7.82 45.92
CA ASN A 482 0.22 8.68 44.72
C ASN A 482 -1.07 9.46 44.59
N VAL A 483 -1.00 10.76 44.81
CA VAL A 483 -2.08 11.71 44.61
C VAL A 483 -1.66 12.67 43.49
N ASN A 484 -2.53 12.78 42.48
CA ASN A 484 -2.33 13.76 41.39
C ASN A 484 -2.92 15.12 41.82
N THR A 485 -2.10 16.14 41.75
CA THR A 485 -2.50 17.53 42.01
C THR A 485 -2.42 18.34 40.71
N TRP A 486 -3.55 18.76 40.17
CA TRP A 486 -3.64 19.61 39.01
C TRP A 486 -3.44 21.09 39.40
N LEU A 487 -2.68 21.78 38.56
CA LEU A 487 -2.34 23.20 38.70
C LEU A 487 -2.92 23.99 37.51
N GLU A 488 -2.37 25.18 37.25
CA GLU A 488 -2.81 26.07 36.16
C GLU A 488 -2.54 25.47 34.75
N PRO A 489 -3.29 25.90 33.74
CA PRO A 489 -3.01 25.57 32.37
C PRO A 489 -1.62 26.07 31.92
N VAL A 490 -0.95 25.31 31.06
CA VAL A 490 0.27 25.73 30.39
C VAL A 490 -0.07 26.79 29.34
N SER A 491 0.54 27.97 29.44
CA SER A 491 0.34 29.04 28.48
C SER A 491 0.91 28.69 27.09
N ASP A 492 0.47 29.37 26.05
CA ASP A 492 1.01 29.20 24.71
C ASP A 492 2.48 29.66 24.60
N GLU A 493 2.92 30.52 25.49
CA GLU A 493 4.31 30.99 25.57
C GLU A 493 5.22 29.91 26.19
N GLU A 494 4.78 29.28 27.28
CA GLU A 494 5.50 28.16 27.92
C GLU A 494 5.54 26.90 27.03
N TYR A 495 4.49 26.70 26.23
CA TYR A 495 4.39 25.54 25.34
C TYR A 495 5.33 25.65 24.12
N LYS A 496 5.72 26.85 23.65
CA LYS A 496 6.62 27.07 22.49
C LYS A 496 8.03 26.59 22.76
#